data_9b4b5ac154eb1d1ba24a021356cb8453
#
_entry.id   9b4b5ac154eb1d1ba24a021356cb8453
#
_cell.length_a   1.000
_cell.length_b   1.000
_cell.length_c   1.000
_cell.angle_alpha   90.00
_cell.angle_beta   90.00
_cell.angle_gamma   90.00
#
_symmetry.space_group_name_H-M   'P 1'
#
loop_
_entity.id
_entity.type
_entity.pdbx_description
1 polymer ?
#
loop_
_entity_poly.entity_id
_entity_poly.type
_entity_poly.pdbx_seq_one_letter_code
_entity_poly.pdbx_strand_id
1 'polypeptide(L)'
;MSGFFEGILTGVWMYTKSPLFYVLIGLLLLRGVYRIKRPAIRGAIGEWMVNRKLTKLGAEYHIFADVYVPNGEGGYTQVDHIVLSPYGVFVIETKHYSGWIYGSERQKNWTQVIYKRKERLYNPIWQNYGHIQSLKGYLHKEELDVHSIISFSSDATFKFKEPFETAYVIHVNELNRVIKNYHETVFTEIELSHMNQSLEKLLITEKQEKRKVKKEHLHSVKSKQKEQKPRQSVNTKSKQQKNASKELNQVELKKRVDVTKPIESVGNCPRCASELVQRKGKFGEFTGCSAYPKCRYTLKTKA
;
A
#
# COMPACT_ATOMS: atom_id res chain seq x y z
N MET A 1 36.60 46.41 -4.71
CA MET A 1 35.58 45.34 -4.66
C MET A 1 34.19 45.74 -5.19
N SER A 2 33.84 47.04 -5.20
CA SER A 2 32.55 47.54 -5.71
C SER A 2 32.25 47.23 -7.20
N GLY A 3 33.24 47.45 -8.05
CA GLY A 3 33.05 47.27 -9.50
C GLY A 3 32.79 45.85 -9.99
N PHE A 4 33.22 44.81 -9.25
CA PHE A 4 32.97 43.41 -9.56
C PHE A 4 31.47 43.06 -9.34
N PHE A 5 30.90 43.54 -8.22
CA PHE A 5 29.47 43.34 -7.94
C PHE A 5 28.55 44.13 -8.86
N GLU A 6 28.94 45.33 -9.26
CA GLU A 6 28.19 46.14 -10.24
C GLU A 6 28.18 45.47 -11.62
N GLY A 7 29.30 44.88 -12.06
CA GLY A 7 29.35 44.13 -13.32
C GLY A 7 28.49 42.87 -13.32
N ILE A 8 28.38 42.17 -12.19
CA ILE A 8 27.49 41.01 -12.05
C ILE A 8 26.01 41.46 -12.08
N LEU A 9 25.65 42.52 -11.36
CA LEU A 9 24.30 43.04 -11.31
C LEU A 9 23.80 43.55 -12.66
N THR A 10 24.65 44.26 -13.41
CA THR A 10 24.32 44.76 -14.78
C THR A 10 24.21 43.59 -15.76
N GLY A 11 25.06 42.56 -15.67
CA GLY A 11 24.95 41.35 -16.48
C GLY A 11 23.64 40.59 -16.20
N VAL A 12 23.29 40.36 -14.94
CA VAL A 12 22.01 39.70 -14.56
C VAL A 12 20.81 40.51 -15.06
N TRP A 13 20.84 41.86 -14.92
CA TRP A 13 19.77 42.75 -15.36
C TRP A 13 19.56 42.71 -16.91
N MET A 14 20.63 42.56 -17.65
CA MET A 14 20.56 42.46 -19.13
C MET A 14 19.96 41.11 -19.57
N TYR A 15 20.27 40.01 -18.87
CA TYR A 15 19.66 38.69 -19.12
C TYR A 15 18.18 38.65 -18.76
N THR A 16 17.75 39.35 -17.69
CA THR A 16 16.32 39.39 -17.30
C THR A 16 15.45 40.13 -18.31
N LYS A 17 15.98 40.97 -19.18
CA LYS A 17 15.25 41.62 -20.28
C LYS A 17 15.14 40.75 -21.55
N SER A 18 15.88 39.65 -21.62
CA SER A 18 15.85 38.78 -22.81
C SER A 18 14.55 37.95 -22.84
N PRO A 19 13.83 37.90 -23.96
CA PRO A 19 12.67 37.00 -24.11
C PRO A 19 13.00 35.54 -23.82
N LEU A 20 14.23 35.10 -24.15
CA LEU A 20 14.71 33.74 -23.87
C LEU A 20 14.74 33.40 -22.38
N PHE A 21 15.01 34.40 -21.53
CA PHE A 21 14.97 34.20 -20.06
C PHE A 21 13.58 33.81 -19.58
N TYR A 22 12.55 34.49 -20.06
CA TYR A 22 11.16 34.19 -19.69
C TYR A 22 10.69 32.84 -20.25
N VAL A 23 11.14 32.50 -21.48
CA VAL A 23 10.89 31.17 -22.06
C VAL A 23 11.52 30.07 -21.19
N LEU A 24 12.78 30.25 -20.74
CA LEU A 24 13.47 29.31 -19.91
C LEU A 24 12.75 29.12 -18.53
N ILE A 25 12.36 30.24 -17.90
CA ILE A 25 11.57 30.20 -16.67
C ILE A 25 10.24 29.46 -16.89
N GLY A 26 9.54 29.79 -17.99
CA GLY A 26 8.29 29.11 -18.35
C GLY A 26 8.46 27.60 -18.50
N LEU A 27 9.52 27.15 -19.18
CA LEU A 27 9.85 25.73 -19.32
C LEU A 27 10.18 25.06 -17.98
N LEU A 28 10.92 25.75 -17.10
CA LEU A 28 11.23 25.25 -15.75
C LEU A 28 9.97 25.12 -14.89
N LEU A 29 9.09 26.12 -14.93
CA LEU A 29 7.80 26.09 -14.24
C LEU A 29 6.92 24.96 -14.79
N LEU A 30 6.81 24.82 -16.10
CA LEU A 30 6.06 23.76 -16.78
C LEU A 30 6.60 22.37 -16.37
N ARG A 31 7.93 22.21 -16.37
CA ARG A 31 8.60 20.99 -15.89
C ARG A 31 8.27 20.71 -14.41
N GLY A 32 8.26 21.75 -13.57
CA GLY A 32 7.90 21.65 -12.16
C GLY A 32 6.45 21.16 -11.98
N VAL A 33 5.51 21.80 -12.65
CA VAL A 33 4.09 21.41 -12.64
C VAL A 33 3.90 19.98 -13.18
N TYR A 34 4.56 19.63 -14.28
CA TYR A 34 4.53 18.27 -14.82
C TYR A 34 5.05 17.23 -13.81
N ARG A 35 6.17 17.52 -13.13
CA ARG A 35 6.71 16.61 -12.10
C ARG A 35 5.73 16.36 -10.96
N ILE A 36 5.03 17.40 -10.51
CA ILE A 36 4.04 17.32 -9.43
C ILE A 36 2.80 16.52 -9.89
N LYS A 37 2.32 16.75 -11.11
CA LYS A 37 1.12 16.11 -11.65
C LYS A 37 1.35 14.70 -12.23
N ARG A 38 2.60 14.35 -12.53
CA ARG A 38 2.96 13.08 -13.16
C ARG A 38 2.37 11.83 -12.49
N PRO A 39 2.37 11.68 -11.13
CA PRO A 39 1.75 10.52 -10.48
C PRO A 39 0.24 10.43 -10.74
N ALA A 40 -0.48 11.56 -10.65
CA ALA A 40 -1.91 11.60 -10.90
C ALA A 40 -2.26 11.28 -12.36
N ILE A 41 -1.47 11.80 -13.31
CA ILE A 41 -1.63 11.50 -14.74
C ILE A 41 -1.43 10.01 -15.00
N ARG A 42 -0.40 9.40 -14.39
CA ARG A 42 -0.15 7.97 -14.54
C ARG A 42 -1.28 7.13 -13.95
N GLY A 43 -1.81 7.50 -12.79
CA GLY A 43 -2.98 6.85 -12.20
C GLY A 43 -4.16 6.87 -13.16
N ALA A 44 -4.54 8.06 -13.65
CA ALA A 44 -5.64 8.23 -14.58
C ALA A 44 -5.48 7.43 -15.89
N ILE A 45 -4.24 7.33 -16.42
CA ILE A 45 -3.96 6.51 -17.60
C ILE A 45 -4.21 5.02 -17.27
N GLY A 46 -3.76 4.54 -16.11
CA GLY A 46 -3.97 3.16 -15.67
C GLY A 46 -5.44 2.82 -15.57
N GLU A 47 -6.22 3.64 -14.86
CA GLU A 47 -7.67 3.49 -14.73
C GLU A 47 -8.38 3.52 -16.11
N TRP A 48 -7.99 4.45 -16.99
CA TRP A 48 -8.52 4.51 -18.36
C TRP A 48 -8.22 3.22 -19.15
N MET A 49 -7.01 2.66 -19.03
CA MET A 49 -6.65 1.41 -19.70
C MET A 49 -7.49 0.24 -19.21
N VAL A 50 -7.70 0.13 -17.89
CA VAL A 50 -8.57 -0.89 -17.29
C VAL A 50 -10.00 -0.72 -17.76
N ASN A 51 -10.54 0.49 -17.65
CA ASN A 51 -11.91 0.78 -18.11
C ASN A 51 -12.12 0.40 -19.58
N ARG A 52 -11.18 0.77 -20.46
CA ARG A 52 -11.21 0.39 -21.89
C ARG A 52 -11.18 -1.14 -22.11
N LYS A 53 -10.58 -1.91 -21.22
CA LYS A 53 -10.61 -3.37 -21.29
C LYS A 53 -11.95 -3.90 -20.82
N LEU A 54 -12.44 -3.40 -19.70
CA LEU A 54 -13.71 -3.83 -19.11
C LEU A 54 -14.91 -3.55 -20.02
N THR A 55 -14.93 -2.43 -20.75
CA THR A 55 -15.99 -2.11 -21.73
C THR A 55 -16.09 -3.11 -22.89
N LYS A 56 -15.14 -4.03 -23.03
CA LYS A 56 -15.20 -5.14 -24.02
C LYS A 56 -15.76 -6.44 -23.42
N LEU A 57 -16.18 -6.44 -22.18
CA LEU A 57 -16.95 -7.52 -21.58
C LEU A 57 -18.38 -7.48 -22.17
N GLY A 58 -19.14 -8.57 -22.00
CA GLY A 58 -20.53 -8.65 -22.49
C GLY A 58 -21.48 -7.73 -21.71
N ALA A 59 -22.72 -7.64 -22.17
CA ALA A 59 -23.76 -6.81 -21.55
C ALA A 59 -24.15 -7.29 -20.14
N GLU A 60 -23.89 -8.55 -19.85
CA GLU A 60 -24.10 -9.19 -18.53
C GLU A 60 -23.14 -8.70 -17.44
N TYR A 61 -22.11 -7.91 -17.80
CA TYR A 61 -21.15 -7.35 -16.85
C TYR A 61 -21.44 -5.87 -16.58
N HIS A 62 -21.88 -5.56 -15.36
CA HIS A 62 -22.09 -4.18 -14.90
C HIS A 62 -20.78 -3.62 -14.32
N ILE A 63 -20.29 -2.53 -14.89
CA ILE A 63 -18.99 -1.95 -14.56
C ILE A 63 -19.20 -0.64 -13.79
N PHE A 64 -18.63 -0.56 -12.59
CA PHE A 64 -18.65 0.62 -11.74
C PHE A 64 -17.20 1.10 -11.57
N ALA A 65 -16.92 2.33 -11.98
CA ALA A 65 -15.58 2.92 -11.93
C ALA A 65 -15.53 4.09 -10.97
N ASP A 66 -14.41 4.23 -10.24
CA ASP A 66 -14.14 5.33 -9.30
C ASP A 66 -15.25 5.47 -8.25
N VAL A 67 -15.54 4.37 -7.56
CA VAL A 67 -16.65 4.23 -6.61
C VAL A 67 -16.15 4.54 -5.19
N TYR A 68 -16.90 5.37 -4.45
CA TYR A 68 -16.61 5.67 -3.05
C TYR A 68 -17.53 4.87 -2.14
N VAL A 69 -16.98 3.83 -1.51
CA VAL A 69 -17.70 2.92 -0.62
C VAL A 69 -17.51 3.37 0.83
N PRO A 70 -18.59 3.49 1.63
CA PRO A 70 -18.48 3.74 3.08
C PRO A 70 -17.64 2.67 3.77
N ASN A 71 -16.70 3.07 4.63
CA ASN A 71 -15.75 2.15 5.27
C ASN A 71 -16.14 1.70 6.69
N GLY A 72 -17.36 2.03 7.13
CA GLY A 72 -17.84 1.71 8.49
C GLY A 72 -17.21 2.54 9.62
N GLU A 73 -16.16 3.31 9.36
CA GLU A 73 -15.47 4.17 10.33
C GLU A 73 -15.87 5.67 10.17
N GLY A 74 -16.97 5.95 9.49
CA GLY A 74 -17.45 7.30 9.20
C GLY A 74 -16.73 7.98 8.03
N GLY A 75 -16.02 7.23 7.20
CA GLY A 75 -15.33 7.70 5.99
C GLY A 75 -15.65 6.83 4.77
N TYR A 76 -14.89 7.06 3.70
CA TYR A 76 -15.03 6.35 2.45
C TYR A 76 -13.70 5.72 2.03
N THR A 77 -13.77 4.57 1.35
CA THR A 77 -12.67 4.04 0.58
C THR A 77 -12.97 4.20 -0.91
N GLN A 78 -11.97 4.57 -1.71
CA GLN A 78 -12.11 4.66 -3.16
C GLN A 78 -11.74 3.30 -3.76
N VAL A 79 -12.65 2.72 -4.53
CA VAL A 79 -12.45 1.48 -5.28
C VAL A 79 -12.33 1.85 -6.75
N ASP A 80 -11.24 1.44 -7.40
CA ASP A 80 -10.97 1.83 -8.78
C ASP A 80 -12.03 1.26 -9.73
N HIS A 81 -12.29 -0.07 -9.66
CA HIS A 81 -13.36 -0.69 -10.43
C HIS A 81 -14.01 -1.85 -9.65
N ILE A 82 -15.34 -1.95 -9.80
CA ILE A 82 -16.13 -3.11 -9.41
C ILE A 82 -16.80 -3.63 -10.66
N VAL A 83 -16.72 -4.92 -10.92
CA VAL A 83 -17.45 -5.60 -11.98
C VAL A 83 -18.42 -6.58 -11.31
N LEU A 84 -19.70 -6.38 -11.56
CA LEU A 84 -20.78 -7.24 -11.11
C LEU A 84 -21.32 -8.03 -12.29
N SER A 85 -21.45 -9.34 -12.16
CA SER A 85 -21.97 -10.22 -13.20
C SER A 85 -22.71 -11.40 -12.58
N PRO A 86 -23.51 -12.17 -13.36
CA PRO A 86 -24.09 -13.42 -12.88
C PRO A 86 -23.06 -14.42 -12.36
N TYR A 87 -21.81 -14.29 -12.80
CA TYR A 87 -20.69 -15.22 -12.54
C TYR A 87 -19.82 -14.83 -11.36
N GLY A 88 -20.07 -13.68 -10.73
CA GLY A 88 -19.29 -13.23 -9.58
C GLY A 88 -19.16 -11.71 -9.48
N VAL A 89 -18.59 -11.27 -8.36
CA VAL A 89 -18.20 -9.88 -8.10
C VAL A 89 -16.68 -9.79 -8.14
N PHE A 90 -16.15 -8.88 -8.95
CA PHE A 90 -14.71 -8.65 -9.09
C PHE A 90 -14.37 -7.25 -8.62
N VAL A 91 -13.46 -7.13 -7.67
CA VAL A 91 -12.90 -5.84 -7.20
C VAL A 91 -11.49 -5.70 -7.74
N ILE A 92 -11.27 -4.64 -8.51
CA ILE A 92 -10.05 -4.44 -9.27
C ILE A 92 -9.33 -3.21 -8.76
N GLU A 93 -8.13 -3.39 -8.25
CA GLU A 93 -7.18 -2.35 -7.89
C GLU A 93 -6.18 -2.15 -9.02
N THR A 94 -6.04 -0.92 -9.50
CA THR A 94 -5.20 -0.58 -10.65
C THR A 94 -3.85 -0.02 -10.23
N LYS A 95 -2.77 -0.57 -10.76
CA LYS A 95 -1.39 -0.11 -10.50
C LYS A 95 -0.65 0.20 -11.79
N HIS A 96 -0.56 1.49 -12.15
CA HIS A 96 0.20 1.93 -13.33
C HIS A 96 1.67 2.13 -12.97
N TYR A 97 2.38 1.02 -12.75
CA TYR A 97 3.80 0.98 -12.44
C TYR A 97 4.61 0.38 -13.59
N SER A 98 5.88 0.77 -13.69
CA SER A 98 6.86 0.25 -14.65
C SER A 98 8.06 -0.32 -13.91
N GLY A 99 8.88 -1.12 -14.61
CA GLY A 99 10.08 -1.74 -14.03
C GLY A 99 9.77 -2.99 -13.23
N TRP A 100 10.68 -3.38 -12.36
CA TRP A 100 10.57 -4.63 -11.61
C TRP A 100 9.74 -4.44 -10.35
N ILE A 101 8.78 -5.35 -10.14
CA ILE A 101 7.91 -5.38 -8.96
C ILE A 101 8.23 -6.62 -8.14
N TYR A 102 8.63 -6.41 -6.90
CA TYR A 102 8.90 -7.45 -5.91
C TYR A 102 7.89 -7.35 -4.78
N GLY A 103 7.43 -8.49 -4.29
CA GLY A 103 6.50 -8.54 -3.16
C GLY A 103 6.00 -9.96 -2.90
N SER A 104 5.21 -10.10 -1.84
CA SER A 104 4.46 -11.31 -1.50
C SER A 104 3.18 -10.93 -0.74
N GLU A 105 2.25 -11.86 -0.56
CA GLU A 105 1.00 -11.58 0.16
C GLU A 105 1.23 -11.11 1.59
N ARG A 106 2.20 -11.68 2.28
CA ARG A 106 2.47 -11.45 3.70
C ARG A 106 3.27 -10.20 4.00
N GLN A 107 3.80 -9.52 2.97
CA GLN A 107 4.61 -8.31 3.14
C GLN A 107 3.75 -7.06 3.11
N LYS A 108 3.84 -6.21 4.13
CA LYS A 108 3.13 -4.92 4.20
C LYS A 108 3.49 -4.00 3.04
N ASN A 109 4.74 -4.02 2.59
CA ASN A 109 5.22 -3.17 1.51
C ASN A 109 5.89 -4.02 0.43
N TRP A 110 5.50 -3.76 -0.81
CA TRP A 110 6.18 -4.23 -2.00
C TRP A 110 7.29 -3.27 -2.40
N THR A 111 8.12 -3.65 -3.36
CA THR A 111 9.21 -2.81 -3.86
C THR A 111 9.13 -2.69 -5.37
N GLN A 112 9.08 -1.47 -5.87
CA GLN A 112 9.30 -1.15 -7.28
C GLN A 112 10.77 -0.79 -7.49
N VAL A 113 11.38 -1.34 -8.56
CA VAL A 113 12.75 -1.01 -8.97
C VAL A 113 12.74 -0.50 -10.41
N ILE A 114 13.19 0.74 -10.59
CA ILE A 114 13.38 1.37 -11.90
C ILE A 114 14.85 1.78 -12.01
N TYR A 115 15.64 1.07 -12.81
CA TYR A 115 17.10 1.19 -12.86
C TYR A 115 17.71 1.05 -11.46
N LYS A 116 18.35 2.10 -10.93
CA LYS A 116 18.97 2.14 -9.58
C LYS A 116 18.02 2.62 -8.47
N ARG A 117 16.83 3.10 -8.83
CA ARG A 117 15.86 3.66 -7.87
C ARG A 117 14.94 2.58 -7.34
N LYS A 118 14.82 2.49 -6.02
CA LYS A 118 13.89 1.59 -5.32
C LYS A 118 12.84 2.43 -4.60
N GLU A 119 11.58 2.10 -4.80
CA GLU A 119 10.44 2.73 -4.13
C GLU A 119 9.62 1.68 -3.39
N ARG A 120 9.17 2.02 -2.19
CA ARG A 120 8.26 1.17 -1.42
C ARG A 120 6.83 1.49 -1.82
N LEU A 121 6.06 0.44 -2.05
CA LEU A 121 4.64 0.49 -2.37
C LEU A 121 3.90 -0.22 -1.23
N TYR A 122 2.76 0.34 -0.80
CA TYR A 122 1.88 -0.42 0.08
C TYR A 122 1.38 -1.66 -0.67
N ASN A 123 1.24 -2.79 0.03
CA ASN A 123 0.80 -4.04 -0.58
C ASN A 123 -0.59 -3.86 -1.22
N PRO A 124 -0.72 -3.97 -2.55
CA PRO A 124 -1.99 -3.72 -3.22
C PRO A 124 -3.04 -4.81 -2.93
N ILE A 125 -2.63 -6.03 -2.54
CA ILE A 125 -3.54 -7.09 -2.10
C ILE A 125 -4.22 -6.67 -0.79
N TRP A 126 -3.46 -6.13 0.17
CA TRP A 126 -4.02 -5.64 1.44
C TRP A 126 -4.90 -4.40 1.23
N GLN A 127 -4.53 -3.54 0.28
CA GLN A 127 -5.36 -2.41 -0.09
C GLN A 127 -6.71 -2.89 -0.63
N ASN A 128 -6.69 -3.79 -1.61
CA ASN A 128 -7.89 -4.32 -2.24
C ASN A 128 -8.74 -5.14 -1.27
N TYR A 129 -8.11 -5.87 -0.34
CA TYR A 129 -8.81 -6.55 0.74
C TYR A 129 -9.64 -5.55 1.58
N GLY A 130 -9.08 -4.40 1.93
CA GLY A 130 -9.81 -3.34 2.64
C GLY A 130 -11.00 -2.81 1.83
N HIS A 131 -10.86 -2.66 0.51
CA HIS A 131 -11.94 -2.28 -0.40
C HIS A 131 -13.06 -3.32 -0.42
N ILE A 132 -12.69 -4.60 -0.49
CA ILE A 132 -13.63 -5.73 -0.47
C ILE A 132 -14.40 -5.78 0.85
N GLN A 133 -13.73 -5.61 2.00
CA GLN A 133 -14.42 -5.59 3.29
C GLN A 133 -15.42 -4.43 3.39
N SER A 134 -15.05 -3.25 2.93
CA SER A 134 -15.96 -2.10 2.88
C SER A 134 -17.16 -2.36 1.97
N LEU A 135 -16.94 -3.00 0.81
CA LEU A 135 -18.01 -3.37 -0.12
C LEU A 135 -18.98 -4.39 0.48
N LYS A 136 -18.46 -5.44 1.11
CA LYS A 136 -19.27 -6.46 1.80
C LYS A 136 -20.14 -5.84 2.90
N GLY A 137 -19.55 -4.99 3.75
CA GLY A 137 -20.27 -4.27 4.79
C GLY A 137 -21.35 -3.34 4.22
N TYR A 138 -21.08 -2.64 3.12
CA TYR A 138 -22.06 -1.77 2.47
C TYR A 138 -23.23 -2.56 1.86
N LEU A 139 -22.96 -3.71 1.25
CA LEU A 139 -23.97 -4.57 0.67
C LEU A 139 -24.68 -5.44 1.72
N HIS A 140 -24.27 -5.40 2.98
CA HIS A 140 -24.75 -6.26 4.06
C HIS A 140 -24.67 -7.76 3.71
N LYS A 141 -23.57 -8.16 3.04
CA LYS A 141 -23.33 -9.52 2.56
C LYS A 141 -21.89 -9.94 2.93
N GLU A 142 -21.66 -10.26 4.20
CA GLU A 142 -20.33 -10.62 4.72
C GLU A 142 -19.75 -11.88 4.04
N GLU A 143 -20.62 -12.86 3.73
CA GLU A 143 -20.24 -14.12 3.06
C GLU A 143 -20.13 -14.00 1.54
N LEU A 144 -20.31 -12.79 0.96
CA LEU A 144 -20.20 -12.61 -0.48
C LEU A 144 -18.82 -13.04 -0.98
N ASP A 145 -18.76 -13.98 -1.92
CA ASP A 145 -17.51 -14.31 -2.59
C ASP A 145 -17.16 -13.20 -3.59
N VAL A 146 -15.99 -12.61 -3.37
CA VAL A 146 -15.49 -11.48 -4.16
C VAL A 146 -14.10 -11.78 -4.65
N HIS A 147 -13.93 -11.78 -5.96
CA HIS A 147 -12.64 -12.03 -6.59
C HIS A 147 -11.77 -10.76 -6.59
N SER A 148 -10.62 -10.85 -5.90
CA SER A 148 -9.65 -9.76 -5.82
C SER A 148 -8.71 -9.78 -7.03
N ILE A 149 -8.65 -8.66 -7.77
CA ILE A 149 -7.76 -8.52 -8.93
C ILE A 149 -6.87 -7.28 -8.76
N ILE A 150 -5.57 -7.48 -8.86
CA ILE A 150 -4.58 -6.39 -8.89
C ILE A 150 -4.05 -6.28 -10.32
N SER A 151 -4.49 -5.23 -11.02
CA SER A 151 -4.16 -5.01 -12.42
C SER A 151 -2.98 -4.07 -12.58
N PHE A 152 -1.85 -4.58 -13.06
CA PHE A 152 -0.67 -3.77 -13.38
C PHE A 152 -0.65 -3.36 -14.85
N SER A 153 0.00 -2.21 -15.14
CA SER A 153 0.33 -1.85 -16.53
C SER A 153 1.28 -2.88 -17.16
N SER A 154 1.25 -2.97 -18.48
CA SER A 154 2.13 -3.89 -19.23
C SER A 154 3.63 -3.57 -19.08
N ASP A 155 3.97 -2.37 -18.58
CA ASP A 155 5.35 -1.93 -18.35
C ASP A 155 5.97 -2.49 -17.06
N ALA A 156 5.17 -3.16 -16.21
CA ALA A 156 5.64 -3.82 -15.02
C ALA A 156 6.25 -5.19 -15.37
N THR A 157 7.34 -5.55 -14.71
CA THR A 157 7.91 -6.89 -14.77
C THR A 157 7.83 -7.54 -13.39
N PHE A 158 7.08 -8.61 -13.25
CA PHE A 158 6.90 -9.30 -12.00
C PHE A 158 8.15 -10.12 -11.62
N LYS A 159 8.61 -9.96 -10.38
CA LYS A 159 9.73 -10.68 -9.77
C LYS A 159 9.29 -11.33 -8.46
N PHE A 160 8.10 -11.91 -8.48
CA PHE A 160 7.54 -12.65 -7.36
C PHE A 160 8.20 -14.03 -7.25
N LYS A 161 8.38 -14.52 -6.03
CA LYS A 161 8.98 -15.83 -5.76
C LYS A 161 7.95 -16.94 -5.60
N GLU A 162 6.74 -16.57 -5.17
CA GLU A 162 5.65 -17.47 -4.85
C GLU A 162 4.37 -16.99 -5.55
N PRO A 163 3.46 -17.86 -5.93
CA PRO A 163 2.14 -17.48 -6.42
C PRO A 163 1.34 -16.81 -5.31
N PHE A 164 0.30 -16.10 -5.70
CA PHE A 164 -0.65 -15.48 -4.78
C PHE A 164 -1.89 -16.38 -4.66
N GLU A 165 -2.41 -16.52 -3.45
CA GLU A 165 -3.56 -17.39 -3.15
C GLU A 165 -4.86 -16.59 -3.05
N THR A 166 -4.79 -15.33 -2.55
CA THR A 166 -5.98 -14.51 -2.24
C THR A 166 -6.32 -13.47 -3.29
N ALA A 167 -5.47 -13.30 -4.31
CA ALA A 167 -5.69 -12.29 -5.35
C ALA A 167 -5.03 -12.69 -6.67
N TYR A 168 -5.64 -12.29 -7.77
CA TYR A 168 -5.03 -12.33 -9.09
C TYR A 168 -4.14 -11.11 -9.29
N VAL A 169 -2.83 -11.30 -9.35
CA VAL A 169 -1.86 -10.24 -9.65
C VAL A 169 -1.43 -10.39 -11.11
N ILE A 170 -1.98 -9.56 -11.98
CA ILE A 170 -1.92 -9.73 -13.43
C ILE A 170 -1.59 -8.43 -14.17
N HIS A 171 -1.22 -8.55 -15.44
CA HIS A 171 -1.18 -7.40 -16.33
C HIS A 171 -2.57 -7.06 -16.88
N VAL A 172 -2.80 -5.77 -17.16
CA VAL A 172 -4.08 -5.27 -17.68
C VAL A 172 -4.56 -6.01 -18.94
N ASN A 173 -3.63 -6.59 -19.71
CA ASN A 173 -3.99 -7.35 -20.92
C ASN A 173 -4.67 -8.69 -20.61
N GLU A 174 -4.49 -9.24 -19.43
CA GLU A 174 -5.04 -10.53 -18.98
C GLU A 174 -6.41 -10.37 -18.30
N LEU A 175 -6.82 -9.14 -17.99
CA LEU A 175 -7.97 -8.82 -17.17
C LEU A 175 -9.26 -9.53 -17.66
N ASN A 176 -9.61 -9.34 -18.93
CA ASN A 176 -10.83 -9.93 -19.47
C ASN A 176 -10.79 -11.46 -19.52
N ARG A 177 -9.60 -12.04 -19.72
CA ARG A 177 -9.41 -13.49 -19.69
C ARG A 177 -9.68 -14.05 -18.31
N VAL A 178 -9.15 -13.39 -17.26
CA VAL A 178 -9.35 -13.82 -15.87
C VAL A 178 -10.83 -13.71 -15.48
N ILE A 179 -11.50 -12.60 -15.81
CA ILE A 179 -12.92 -12.41 -15.49
C ILE A 179 -13.80 -13.44 -16.24
N LYS A 180 -13.53 -13.69 -17.52
CA LYS A 180 -14.32 -14.62 -18.35
C LYS A 180 -14.06 -16.10 -18.05
N ASN A 181 -13.04 -16.44 -17.26
CA ASN A 181 -12.87 -17.80 -16.76
C ASN A 181 -13.98 -18.20 -15.77
N TYR A 182 -14.65 -17.22 -15.17
CA TYR A 182 -15.84 -17.43 -14.37
C TYR A 182 -17.07 -17.40 -15.29
N HIS A 183 -17.73 -18.52 -15.43
CA HIS A 183 -18.86 -18.71 -16.33
C HIS A 183 -20.04 -19.47 -15.68
N GLU A 184 -19.86 -19.97 -14.46
CA GLU A 184 -20.91 -20.57 -13.68
C GLU A 184 -21.74 -19.49 -13.00
N THR A 185 -23.08 -19.57 -13.14
CA THR A 185 -23.99 -18.60 -12.53
C THR A 185 -24.05 -18.84 -11.02
N VAL A 186 -23.66 -17.84 -10.25
CA VAL A 186 -23.63 -17.87 -8.79
C VAL A 186 -24.69 -16.96 -8.16
N PHE A 187 -25.28 -16.04 -8.94
CA PHE A 187 -26.30 -15.12 -8.46
C PHE A 187 -27.60 -15.28 -9.27
N THR A 188 -28.72 -15.23 -8.57
CA THR A 188 -30.06 -15.08 -9.21
C THR A 188 -30.20 -13.67 -9.78
N GLU A 189 -31.13 -13.51 -10.76
CA GLU A 189 -31.42 -12.19 -11.32
C GLU A 189 -31.89 -11.17 -10.28
N ILE A 190 -32.61 -11.61 -9.26
CA ILE A 190 -33.11 -10.76 -8.17
C ILE A 190 -31.92 -10.25 -7.33
N GLU A 191 -31.00 -11.12 -6.96
CA GLU A 191 -29.79 -10.74 -6.19
C GLU A 191 -28.90 -9.79 -6.98
N LEU A 192 -28.71 -10.09 -8.27
CA LEU A 192 -27.95 -9.26 -9.18
C LEU A 192 -28.55 -7.87 -9.30
N SER A 193 -29.88 -7.78 -9.49
CA SER A 193 -30.61 -6.51 -9.56
C SER A 193 -30.47 -5.69 -8.28
N HIS A 194 -30.62 -6.31 -7.10
CA HIS A 194 -30.48 -5.63 -5.80
C HIS A 194 -29.06 -5.10 -5.59
N MET A 195 -28.04 -5.89 -5.93
CA MET A 195 -26.64 -5.45 -5.83
C MET A 195 -26.36 -4.32 -6.82
N ASN A 196 -26.85 -4.43 -8.06
CA ASN A 196 -26.71 -3.40 -9.08
C ASN A 196 -27.29 -2.06 -8.61
N GLN A 197 -28.56 -2.06 -8.14
CA GLN A 197 -29.20 -0.85 -7.60
C GLN A 197 -28.44 -0.24 -6.43
N SER A 198 -27.88 -1.10 -5.54
CA SER A 198 -27.10 -0.62 -4.41
C SER A 198 -25.79 0.03 -4.87
N LEU A 199 -25.11 -0.57 -5.85
CA LEU A 199 -23.87 0.01 -6.39
C LEU A 199 -24.14 1.28 -7.22
N GLU A 200 -25.25 1.37 -7.94
CA GLU A 200 -25.64 2.59 -8.65
C GLU A 200 -25.82 3.78 -7.71
N LYS A 201 -26.33 3.58 -6.49
CA LYS A 201 -26.45 4.62 -5.47
C LYS A 201 -25.10 5.20 -5.02
N LEU A 202 -24.02 4.44 -5.19
CA LEU A 202 -22.65 4.90 -4.90
C LEU A 202 -22.03 5.74 -6.03
N LEU A 203 -22.65 5.72 -7.22
CA LEU A 203 -22.19 6.53 -8.34
C LEU A 203 -22.56 7.99 -8.09
N ILE A 204 -21.59 8.77 -7.62
CA ILE A 204 -21.76 10.20 -7.39
C ILE A 204 -21.70 10.91 -8.75
N THR A 205 -22.85 11.34 -9.23
CA THR A 205 -23.00 12.00 -10.55
C THR A 205 -22.66 13.50 -10.47
N GLU A 206 -22.90 14.13 -9.33
CA GLU A 206 -22.64 15.55 -9.15
C GLU A 206 -21.17 15.85 -8.86
N LYS A 207 -20.58 16.69 -9.72
CA LYS A 207 -19.16 17.06 -9.65
C LYS A 207 -18.75 17.71 -8.32
N GLN A 208 -19.66 18.43 -7.67
CA GLN A 208 -19.40 19.08 -6.39
C GLN A 208 -19.37 18.07 -5.25
N GLU A 209 -20.33 17.15 -5.20
CA GLU A 209 -20.41 16.08 -4.20
C GLU A 209 -19.20 15.15 -4.31
N LYS A 210 -18.86 14.73 -5.51
CA LYS A 210 -17.66 13.92 -5.78
C LYS A 210 -16.38 14.61 -5.28
N ARG A 211 -16.26 15.94 -5.44
CA ARG A 211 -15.13 16.72 -4.91
C ARG A 211 -15.10 16.72 -3.38
N LYS A 212 -16.25 16.81 -2.73
CA LYS A 212 -16.37 16.79 -1.25
C LYS A 212 -15.92 15.43 -0.71
N VAL A 213 -16.50 14.34 -1.19
CA VAL A 213 -16.17 12.97 -0.78
C VAL A 213 -14.70 12.65 -1.05
N LYS A 214 -14.17 13.04 -2.20
CA LYS A 214 -12.75 12.89 -2.52
C LYS A 214 -11.85 13.66 -1.56
N LYS A 215 -12.23 14.86 -1.15
CA LYS A 215 -11.48 15.66 -0.18
C LYS A 215 -11.48 15.02 1.21
N GLU A 216 -12.61 14.47 1.64
CA GLU A 216 -12.75 13.74 2.91
C GLU A 216 -11.91 12.46 2.91
N HIS A 217 -11.97 11.69 1.84
CA HIS A 217 -11.13 10.50 1.65
C HIS A 217 -9.63 10.83 1.71
N LEU A 218 -9.18 11.85 0.97
CA LEU A 218 -7.78 12.29 0.99
C LEU A 218 -7.34 12.79 2.37
N HIS A 219 -8.23 13.42 3.13
CA HIS A 219 -7.94 13.86 4.49
C HIS A 219 -7.76 12.67 5.43
N SER A 220 -8.63 11.67 5.35
CA SER A 220 -8.55 10.45 6.17
C SER A 220 -7.28 9.62 5.86
N VAL A 221 -6.90 9.50 4.58
CA VAL A 221 -5.64 8.82 4.19
C VAL A 221 -4.42 9.56 4.71
N LYS A 222 -4.40 10.91 4.65
CA LYS A 222 -3.29 11.71 5.16
C LYS A 222 -3.15 11.65 6.68
N SER A 223 -4.25 11.63 7.42
CA SER A 223 -4.23 11.49 8.89
C SER A 223 -3.68 10.11 9.30
N LYS A 224 -4.16 9.03 8.69
CA LYS A 224 -3.64 7.66 8.91
C LYS A 224 -2.14 7.54 8.57
N GLN A 225 -1.65 8.23 7.54
CA GLN A 225 -0.22 8.26 7.20
C GLN A 225 0.63 9.06 8.21
N LYS A 226 0.09 10.13 8.82
CA LYS A 226 0.78 10.91 9.86
C LYS A 226 0.95 10.10 11.15
N GLU A 227 -0.06 9.35 11.55
CA GLU A 227 -0.02 8.49 12.74
C GLU A 227 0.98 7.33 12.60
N GLN A 228 1.21 6.86 11.38
CA GLN A 228 2.15 5.77 11.08
C GLN A 228 3.62 6.21 10.93
N LYS A 229 3.92 7.52 10.88
CA LYS A 229 5.31 8.00 10.91
C LYS A 229 5.82 7.91 12.35
N PRO A 230 6.92 7.18 12.63
CA PRO A 230 7.55 7.22 13.94
C PRO A 230 7.93 8.68 14.24
N ARG A 231 7.53 9.19 15.40
CA ARG A 231 8.00 10.49 15.90
C ARG A 231 9.52 10.47 15.85
N GLN A 232 10.12 11.19 14.92
CA GLN A 232 11.54 11.48 14.96
C GLN A 232 11.75 12.27 16.25
N SER A 233 12.46 11.65 17.20
CA SER A 233 12.92 12.32 18.39
C SER A 233 13.74 13.56 17.97
N VAL A 234 13.25 14.72 18.35
CA VAL A 234 13.96 15.99 18.21
C VAL A 234 15.23 15.86 19.05
N ASN A 235 16.33 15.63 18.40
CA ASN A 235 17.65 15.56 19.03
C ASN A 235 18.13 16.99 19.26
N THR A 236 17.64 17.60 20.34
CA THR A 236 18.23 18.83 20.88
C THR A 236 19.54 18.45 21.55
N LYS A 237 20.63 18.71 20.86
CA LYS A 237 21.98 18.59 21.38
C LYS A 237 22.17 19.59 22.53
N SER A 238 22.13 19.12 23.76
CA SER A 238 22.80 19.80 24.86
C SER A 238 23.99 18.96 25.32
N LYS A 239 25.17 19.55 25.21
CA LYS A 239 26.49 18.97 25.43
C LYS A 239 26.85 18.83 26.95
N GLN A 240 25.89 18.72 27.87
CA GLN A 240 26.18 18.76 29.32
C GLN A 240 25.72 17.55 30.16
N GLN A 241 25.37 16.41 29.55
CA GLN A 241 24.97 15.23 30.33
C GLN A 241 25.77 13.95 30.04
N LYS A 242 27.03 14.08 29.67
CA LYS A 242 27.89 12.89 29.45
C LYS A 242 28.63 12.34 30.70
N ASN A 243 28.56 13.01 31.84
CA ASN A 243 29.28 12.56 33.04
C ASN A 243 28.39 11.91 34.11
N ALA A 244 27.05 12.07 34.06
CA ALA A 244 26.17 11.47 35.06
C ALA A 244 25.68 10.04 34.72
N SER A 245 25.79 9.63 33.44
CA SER A 245 25.29 8.31 32.98
C SER A 245 26.28 7.16 33.10
N LYS A 246 27.54 7.44 33.50
CA LYS A 246 28.56 6.38 33.73
C LYS A 246 28.51 5.79 35.14
N GLU A 247 28.07 6.56 36.12
CA GLU A 247 28.00 6.06 37.51
C GLU A 247 26.68 5.29 37.81
N LEU A 248 25.57 5.61 37.15
CA LEU A 248 24.31 4.86 37.36
C LEU A 248 24.33 3.45 36.73
N ASN A 249 25.10 3.23 35.65
CA ASN A 249 25.16 1.91 35.01
C ASN A 249 26.03 0.88 35.75
N GLN A 250 26.86 1.30 36.70
CA GLN A 250 27.66 0.37 37.50
C GLN A 250 26.92 -0.11 38.77
N VAL A 251 25.93 0.62 39.23
CA VAL A 251 25.12 0.24 40.42
C VAL A 251 23.96 -0.69 40.02
N GLU A 252 23.41 -0.56 38.81
CA GLU A 252 22.34 -1.48 38.32
C GLU A 252 22.86 -2.85 37.86
N LEU A 253 24.12 -2.97 37.47
CA LEU A 253 24.71 -4.25 37.06
C LEU A 253 25.02 -5.20 38.22
N LYS A 254 25.08 -4.68 39.46
CA LYS A 254 25.34 -5.50 40.67
C LYS A 254 24.07 -6.03 41.38
N LYS A 255 22.86 -5.66 40.91
CA LYS A 255 21.58 -6.11 41.48
C LYS A 255 20.79 -7.11 40.63
N ARG A 256 21.37 -7.68 39.56
CA ARG A 256 20.72 -8.71 38.73
C ARG A 256 21.48 -10.04 38.73
N VAL A 257 21.81 -10.52 39.87
CA VAL A 257 22.19 -11.93 40.05
C VAL A 257 21.42 -12.39 41.28
N ASP A 258 20.24 -12.89 41.07
CA ASP A 258 19.64 -14.04 41.79
C ASP A 258 18.18 -14.20 41.37
N VAL A 259 17.90 -15.03 40.37
CA VAL A 259 16.70 -15.87 40.26
C VAL A 259 17.06 -17.06 39.36
N THR A 260 17.70 -18.04 39.93
CA THR A 260 17.73 -19.41 39.41
C THR A 260 16.40 -20.08 39.73
N LYS A 261 15.41 -19.92 38.83
CA LYS A 261 14.35 -20.93 38.70
C LYS A 261 14.74 -21.87 37.56
N PRO A 262 14.60 -23.20 37.72
CA PRO A 262 14.89 -24.17 36.67
C PRO A 262 13.97 -23.89 35.47
N ILE A 263 14.55 -23.73 34.30
CA ILE A 263 13.81 -23.61 33.03
C ILE A 263 13.36 -25.03 32.70
N GLU A 264 12.06 -25.34 32.81
CA GLU A 264 11.51 -26.61 32.37
C GLU A 264 11.81 -26.81 30.88
N SER A 265 12.54 -27.88 30.56
CA SER A 265 12.84 -28.30 29.20
C SER A 265 11.59 -28.86 28.54
N VAL A 266 11.12 -28.23 27.47
CA VAL A 266 9.89 -28.59 26.73
C VAL A 266 10.19 -29.65 25.64
N GLY A 267 11.23 -30.47 25.80
CA GLY A 267 11.64 -31.48 24.82
C GLY A 267 12.78 -31.06 23.89
N ASN A 268 13.17 -31.93 22.97
CA ASN A 268 14.30 -31.71 22.06
C ASN A 268 13.87 -31.10 20.72
N CYS A 269 14.70 -30.23 20.17
CA CYS A 269 14.49 -29.60 18.87
C CYS A 269 14.55 -30.66 17.73
N PRO A 270 13.50 -30.80 16.90
CA PRO A 270 13.48 -31.81 15.85
C PRO A 270 14.48 -31.52 14.71
N ARG A 271 15.11 -30.34 14.71
CA ARG A 271 16.03 -29.93 13.67
C ARG A 271 17.50 -30.14 14.02
N CYS A 272 17.86 -30.09 15.30
CA CYS A 272 19.27 -30.20 15.75
C CYS A 272 19.44 -30.94 17.07
N ALA A 273 18.38 -31.56 17.60
CA ALA A 273 18.34 -32.31 18.86
C ALA A 273 18.73 -31.53 20.13
N SER A 274 19.01 -30.22 20.05
CA SER A 274 19.24 -29.36 21.22
C SER A 274 17.93 -29.10 21.96
N GLU A 275 17.99 -28.77 23.24
CA GLU A 275 16.81 -28.49 24.06
C GLU A 275 15.94 -27.34 23.53
N LEU A 276 14.65 -27.43 23.74
CA LEU A 276 13.69 -26.35 23.51
C LEU A 276 13.48 -25.57 24.80
N VAL A 277 13.63 -24.25 24.73
CA VAL A 277 13.53 -23.35 25.89
C VAL A 277 12.49 -22.27 25.64
N GLN A 278 11.79 -21.84 26.67
CA GLN A 278 10.89 -20.70 26.59
C GLN A 278 11.68 -19.39 26.48
N ARG A 279 11.25 -18.52 25.55
CA ARG A 279 11.86 -17.23 25.29
C ARG A 279 10.80 -16.15 25.20
N LYS A 280 11.13 -14.93 25.59
CA LYS A 280 10.25 -13.78 25.47
C LYS A 280 10.63 -12.97 24.23
N GLY A 281 9.69 -12.83 23.30
CA GLY A 281 9.85 -12.04 22.06
C GLY A 281 8.97 -10.80 22.05
N LYS A 282 9.07 -10.00 20.99
CA LYS A 282 8.29 -8.76 20.80
C LYS A 282 6.76 -8.98 20.81
N PHE A 283 6.32 -10.19 20.50
CA PHE A 283 4.90 -10.55 20.36
C PHE A 283 4.42 -11.53 21.45
N GLY A 284 5.17 -11.71 22.54
CA GLY A 284 4.83 -12.60 23.63
C GLY A 284 5.88 -13.70 23.85
N GLU A 285 5.54 -14.68 24.69
CA GLU A 285 6.40 -15.81 25.00
C GLU A 285 6.27 -16.88 23.91
N PHE A 286 7.38 -17.52 23.56
CA PHE A 286 7.44 -18.59 22.59
C PHE A 286 8.52 -19.62 22.97
N THR A 287 8.34 -20.85 22.51
CA THR A 287 9.34 -21.91 22.71
C THR A 287 10.26 -21.98 21.49
N GLY A 288 11.55 -21.84 21.71
CA GLY A 288 12.56 -21.86 20.65
C GLY A 288 13.77 -22.72 21.00
N CYS A 289 14.56 -23.08 19.98
CA CYS A 289 15.75 -23.90 20.17
C CYS A 289 16.85 -23.17 20.97
N SER A 290 17.47 -23.88 21.92
CA SER A 290 18.58 -23.34 22.74
C SER A 290 19.82 -23.03 21.91
N ALA A 291 20.05 -23.72 20.78
CA ALA A 291 21.17 -23.51 19.88
C ALA A 291 21.04 -22.26 18.96
N TYR A 292 20.10 -21.35 19.22
CA TYR A 292 20.03 -20.07 18.50
C TYR A 292 21.32 -19.25 18.75
N PRO A 293 21.91 -18.61 17.73
CA PRO A 293 21.42 -18.38 16.37
C PRO A 293 21.72 -19.50 15.35
N LYS A 294 22.45 -20.55 15.71
CA LYS A 294 22.81 -21.65 14.78
C LYS A 294 21.59 -22.46 14.33
N CYS A 295 20.62 -22.68 15.24
CA CYS A 295 19.33 -23.27 14.92
C CYS A 295 18.21 -22.27 15.23
N ARG A 296 17.37 -21.98 14.23
CA ARG A 296 16.26 -21.00 14.34
C ARG A 296 14.89 -21.65 14.47
N TYR A 297 14.84 -22.90 14.95
CA TYR A 297 13.59 -23.61 15.15
C TYR A 297 12.76 -22.98 16.30
N THR A 298 11.46 -22.80 16.06
CA THR A 298 10.47 -22.35 17.05
C THR A 298 9.24 -23.25 16.99
N LEU A 299 8.70 -23.62 18.16
CA LEU A 299 7.46 -24.38 18.27
C LEU A 299 6.29 -23.40 18.11
N LYS A 300 5.37 -23.67 17.17
CA LYS A 300 4.10 -22.94 17.09
C LYS A 300 3.17 -23.47 18.17
N THR A 301 2.94 -22.73 19.24
CA THR A 301 1.80 -22.96 20.13
C THR A 301 0.53 -22.71 19.32
N LYS A 302 -0.30 -23.76 19.15
CA LYS A 302 -1.68 -23.56 18.67
C LYS A 302 -2.40 -22.77 19.78
N ALA A 303 -2.91 -21.59 19.42
CA ALA A 303 -3.87 -20.86 20.22
C ALA A 303 -5.21 -21.60 20.23
#